data_e0765b19cdc41b1d43af42ea33452bb5
#
_entry.id   e0765b19cdc41b1d43af42ea33452bb5
#
_cell.length_a   1.000
_cell.length_b   1.000
_cell.length_c   1.000
_cell.angle_alpha   90.00
_cell.angle_beta   90.00
_cell.angle_gamma   90.00
#
_symmetry.space_group_name_H-M   'P 1'
#
loop_
_entity.id
_entity.type
_entity.pdbx_description
1 polymer ?
#
loop_
_entity_poly.entity_id
_entity_poly.type
_entity_poly.pdbx_seq_one_letter_code
_entity_poly.pdbx_strand_id
1 'polypeptide(L)'
;MGFKALGKDGLSRQVTGTVRDDRGRTVARFASRHAGMGSFEFTPRPGRRYTAECVQTSGGKSRRFDLPEANDFTFVLRVEPNDTSFVVSVRSAKKWRPQGLKLLVHRCGTQCYYKEWNPQHASLTFLRDELPGGLYQILLLSPTGEAYSERLVFNRRDEETEVSDAAMSVMGRP
;
A
#
# COMPACT_ATOMS: atom_id res chain seq x y z
N MET A 1 -0.40 5.29 4.80
CA MET A 1 -0.98 5.98 3.63
C MET A 1 0.12 6.26 2.62
N GLY A 2 -0.06 5.84 1.36
CA GLY A 2 0.85 6.16 0.26
C GLY A 2 0.45 7.46 -0.42
N PHE A 3 1.41 8.16 -1.04
CA PHE A 3 1.16 9.35 -1.84
C PHE A 3 2.07 9.39 -3.07
N LYS A 4 1.64 10.16 -4.07
CA LYS A 4 2.45 10.56 -5.23
C LYS A 4 2.28 12.05 -5.48
N ALA A 5 3.38 12.76 -5.56
CA ALA A 5 3.41 14.20 -5.84
C ALA A 5 3.69 14.42 -7.32
N LEU A 6 2.74 15.10 -7.99
CA LEU A 6 2.83 15.49 -9.40
C LEU A 6 2.73 17.00 -9.53
N GLY A 7 3.51 17.56 -10.45
CA GLY A 7 3.35 18.94 -10.89
C GLY A 7 2.15 19.10 -11.83
N LYS A 8 1.81 20.34 -12.17
CA LYS A 8 0.76 20.66 -13.16
C LYS A 8 1.09 20.11 -14.55
N ASP A 9 2.35 19.89 -14.84
CA ASP A 9 2.90 19.30 -16.07
C ASP A 9 2.88 17.76 -16.06
N GLY A 10 2.30 17.14 -15.02
CA GLY A 10 2.26 15.68 -14.85
C GLY A 10 3.57 15.04 -14.39
N LEU A 11 4.65 15.82 -14.27
CA LEU A 11 5.95 15.30 -13.86
C LEU A 11 6.03 15.10 -12.35
N SER A 12 6.77 14.09 -11.94
CA SER A 12 7.01 13.80 -10.52
C SER A 12 7.76 14.93 -9.81
N ARG A 13 7.36 15.22 -8.57
CA ARG A 13 7.99 16.23 -7.72
C ARG A 13 8.48 15.60 -6.42
N GLN A 14 9.69 15.94 -6.02
CA GLN A 14 10.19 15.59 -4.70
C GLN A 14 9.61 16.58 -3.67
N VAL A 15 8.97 16.03 -2.65
CA VAL A 15 8.31 16.82 -1.61
C VAL A 15 8.66 16.34 -0.22
N THR A 16 8.64 17.26 0.73
CA THR A 16 8.63 16.97 2.17
C THR A 16 7.39 17.60 2.80
N GLY A 17 6.91 17.05 3.89
CA GLY A 17 5.74 17.60 4.53
C GLY A 17 5.43 17.04 5.91
N THR A 18 4.36 17.57 6.47
CA THR A 18 3.81 17.16 7.78
C THR A 18 2.33 16.93 7.67
N VAL A 19 1.83 15.97 8.44
CA VAL A 19 0.40 15.82 8.70
C VAL A 19 0.08 16.45 10.04
N ARG A 20 -0.93 17.30 10.06
CA ARG A 20 -1.41 18.00 11.27
C ARG A 20 -2.85 17.62 11.55
N ASP A 21 -3.18 17.58 12.83
CA ASP A 21 -4.58 17.46 13.25
C ASP A 21 -5.27 18.86 13.28
N ASP A 22 -6.58 18.87 13.52
CA ASP A 22 -7.41 20.08 13.63
C ASP A 22 -7.03 21.01 14.80
N ARG A 23 -6.11 20.59 15.69
CA ARG A 23 -5.50 21.41 16.74
C ARG A 23 -4.10 21.90 16.36
N GLY A 24 -3.68 21.69 15.12
CA GLY A 24 -2.36 22.08 14.60
C GLY A 24 -1.19 21.20 15.04
N ARG A 25 -1.43 20.09 15.78
CA ARG A 25 -0.35 19.21 16.24
C ARG A 25 0.13 18.33 15.08
N THR A 26 1.43 18.23 14.92
CA THR A 26 2.03 17.31 13.94
C THR A 26 1.87 15.88 14.41
N VAL A 27 1.22 15.05 13.60
CA VAL A 27 0.97 13.62 13.85
C VAL A 27 1.82 12.69 12.99
N ALA A 28 2.33 13.18 11.86
CA ALA A 28 3.27 12.47 11.01
C ALA A 28 4.16 13.44 10.23
N ARG A 29 5.30 12.95 9.76
CA ARG A 29 6.18 13.62 8.79
C ARG A 29 6.38 12.69 7.61
N PHE A 30 6.56 13.25 6.42
CA PHE A 30 6.79 12.47 5.21
C PHE A 30 7.74 13.15 4.25
N ALA A 31 8.36 12.34 3.41
CA ALA A 31 9.18 12.78 2.29
C ALA A 31 9.01 11.81 1.12
N SER A 32 9.16 12.31 -0.08
CA SER A 32 9.27 11.46 -1.27
C SER A 32 10.56 10.65 -1.22
N ARG A 33 10.48 9.38 -1.60
CA ARG A 33 11.63 8.47 -1.68
C ARG A 33 12.10 8.26 -3.13
N HIS A 34 11.14 8.03 -4.03
CA HIS A 34 11.43 7.78 -5.43
C HIS A 34 10.32 8.36 -6.32
N ALA A 35 10.68 9.06 -7.39
CA ALA A 35 9.76 9.57 -8.40
C ALA A 35 8.52 10.28 -7.82
N GLY A 36 8.68 11.10 -6.77
CA GLY A 36 7.58 11.79 -6.10
C GLY A 36 6.69 10.91 -5.22
N MET A 37 6.99 9.62 -5.10
CA MET A 37 6.25 8.68 -4.28
C MET A 37 6.82 8.59 -2.87
N GLY A 38 5.94 8.35 -1.91
CA GLY A 38 6.30 8.14 -0.51
C GLY A 38 5.15 7.57 0.29
N SER A 39 5.40 7.33 1.56
CA SER A 39 4.38 6.87 2.49
C SER A 39 4.59 7.48 3.88
N PHE A 40 3.52 7.54 4.64
CA PHE A 40 3.54 7.90 6.05
C PHE A 40 2.49 7.10 6.81
N GLU A 41 2.72 6.97 8.12
CA GLU A 41 1.83 6.26 9.02
C GLU A 41 1.47 7.14 10.21
N PHE A 42 0.23 7.09 10.62
CA PHE A 42 -0.28 7.61 11.88
C PHE A 42 -1.60 6.92 12.22
N THR A 43 -2.01 6.99 13.48
CA THR A 43 -3.30 6.47 13.92
C THR A 43 -4.28 7.63 14.03
N PRO A 44 -5.23 7.76 13.10
CA PRO A 44 -6.23 8.82 13.18
C PRO A 44 -7.19 8.55 14.35
N ARG A 45 -7.70 9.61 14.96
CA ARG A 45 -8.76 9.52 15.98
C ARG A 45 -10.11 9.84 15.33
N PRO A 46 -11.17 9.11 15.67
CA PRO A 46 -12.52 9.37 15.17
C PRO A 46 -12.96 10.80 15.40
N GLY A 47 -13.68 11.37 14.42
CA GLY A 47 -14.19 12.73 14.48
C GLY A 47 -13.13 13.83 14.40
N ARG A 48 -11.87 13.49 14.11
CA ARG A 48 -10.79 14.47 13.93
C ARG A 48 -10.48 14.67 12.45
N ARG A 49 -10.21 15.90 12.07
CA ARG A 49 -9.74 16.24 10.72
C ARG A 49 -8.22 16.32 10.70
N TYR A 50 -7.66 15.92 9.58
CA TYR A 50 -6.21 15.90 9.34
C TYR A 50 -5.91 16.55 8.01
N THR A 51 -4.84 17.35 7.99
CA THR A 51 -4.37 18.05 6.80
C THR A 51 -2.91 17.73 6.56
N ALA A 52 -2.57 17.33 5.34
CA ALA A 52 -1.20 17.19 4.90
C ALA A 52 -0.73 18.52 4.32
N GLU A 53 0.36 19.04 4.82
CA GLU A 53 1.02 20.25 4.32
C GLU A 53 2.39 19.86 3.75
N CYS A 54 2.66 20.17 2.49
CA CYS A 54 3.91 19.80 1.83
C CYS A 54 4.52 20.97 1.04
N VAL A 55 5.82 20.89 0.87
CA VAL A 55 6.62 21.80 0.05
C VAL A 55 7.53 20.97 -0.87
N GLN A 56 7.82 21.47 -2.07
CA GLN A 56 8.83 20.85 -2.93
C GLN A 56 10.22 20.99 -2.32
N THR A 57 11.04 19.98 -2.43
CA THR A 57 12.41 19.97 -1.89
C THR A 57 13.29 21.02 -2.57
N SER A 58 12.99 21.38 -3.83
CA SER A 58 13.63 22.46 -4.57
C SER A 58 13.16 23.86 -4.14
N GLY A 59 12.28 23.97 -3.15
CA GLY A 59 11.67 25.22 -2.69
C GLY A 59 10.32 25.49 -3.35
N GLY A 60 9.65 26.54 -2.87
CA GLY A 60 8.35 26.94 -3.39
C GLY A 60 7.30 27.16 -2.31
N LYS A 61 6.06 27.44 -2.75
CA LYS A 61 4.94 27.64 -1.83
C LYS A 61 4.48 26.31 -1.24
N SER A 62 4.20 26.30 0.06
CA SER A 62 3.53 25.21 0.73
C SER A 62 2.13 24.99 0.15
N ARG A 63 1.70 23.72 0.08
CA ARG A 63 0.37 23.31 -0.32
C ARG A 63 -0.26 22.44 0.75
N ARG A 64 -1.56 22.62 0.94
CA ARG A 64 -2.36 21.86 1.91
C ARG A 64 -3.36 20.97 1.19
N PHE A 65 -3.56 19.77 1.75
CA PHE A 65 -4.49 18.76 1.27
C PHE A 65 -5.21 18.19 2.48
N ASP A 66 -6.53 18.21 2.46
CA ASP A 66 -7.32 17.56 3.48
C ASP A 66 -7.24 16.05 3.28
N LEU A 67 -7.04 15.33 4.39
CA LEU A 67 -7.06 13.87 4.38
C LEU A 67 -8.49 13.37 4.58
N PRO A 68 -8.81 12.16 4.07
CA PRO A 68 -10.11 11.55 4.33
C PRO A 68 -10.41 11.48 5.82
N GLU A 69 -11.67 11.65 6.19
CA GLU A 69 -12.11 11.53 7.58
C GLU A 69 -11.82 10.14 8.15
N ALA A 70 -11.44 10.10 9.42
CA ALA A 70 -11.25 8.86 10.12
C ALA A 70 -12.59 8.16 10.34
N ASN A 71 -12.68 6.91 9.91
CA ASN A 71 -13.86 6.08 10.07
C ASN A 71 -13.62 5.04 11.18
N ASP A 72 -14.54 4.94 12.13
CA ASP A 72 -14.52 4.00 13.25
C ASP A 72 -14.79 2.54 12.85
N PHE A 73 -15.32 2.33 11.65
CA PHE A 73 -15.79 1.04 11.16
C PHE A 73 -14.89 0.44 10.09
N THR A 74 -13.62 0.83 10.06
CA THR A 74 -12.69 0.35 9.05
C THR A 74 -11.74 -0.72 9.60
N PHE A 75 -11.45 -1.66 8.71
CA PHE A 75 -10.36 -2.61 8.88
C PHE A 75 -9.15 -2.13 8.10
N VAL A 76 -7.98 -2.24 8.71
CA VAL A 76 -6.71 -1.94 8.06
C VAL A 76 -5.95 -3.23 7.83
N LEU A 77 -5.74 -3.54 6.58
CA LEU A 77 -4.83 -4.58 6.15
C LEU A 77 -3.40 -4.03 6.24
N ARG A 78 -2.56 -4.68 7.04
CA ARG A 78 -1.14 -4.38 7.15
C ARG A 78 -0.35 -5.53 6.56
N VAL A 79 0.62 -5.21 5.72
CA VAL A 79 1.56 -6.16 5.15
C VAL A 79 2.96 -5.69 5.47
N GLU A 80 3.73 -6.55 6.13
CA GLU A 80 5.10 -6.30 6.56
C GLU A 80 6.02 -7.24 5.78
N PRO A 81 6.69 -6.74 4.73
CA PRO A 81 7.65 -7.54 3.99
C PRO A 81 8.96 -7.67 4.77
N ASN A 82 9.55 -8.85 4.72
CA ASN A 82 10.94 -9.11 5.11
C ASN A 82 11.65 -9.88 3.98
N ASP A 83 12.88 -10.30 4.20
CA ASP A 83 13.70 -10.94 3.17
C ASP A 83 13.13 -12.28 2.69
N THR A 84 12.51 -13.06 3.57
CA THR A 84 12.04 -14.42 3.28
C THR A 84 10.53 -14.56 3.19
N SER A 85 9.77 -13.56 3.67
CA SER A 85 8.32 -13.64 3.74
C SER A 85 7.63 -12.27 3.69
N PHE A 86 6.32 -12.28 3.64
CA PHE A 86 5.50 -11.14 4.02
C PHE A 86 4.41 -11.58 5.00
N VAL A 87 4.27 -10.80 6.05
CA VAL A 87 3.34 -11.04 7.15
C VAL A 87 2.13 -10.15 6.96
N VAL A 88 0.95 -10.76 6.87
CA VAL A 88 -0.33 -10.08 6.68
C VAL A 88 -1.06 -10.07 8.01
N SER A 89 -1.49 -8.89 8.47
CA SER A 89 -2.29 -8.72 9.66
C SER A 89 -3.47 -7.77 9.42
N VAL A 90 -4.55 -7.97 10.18
CA VAL A 90 -5.75 -7.14 10.11
C VAL A 90 -5.91 -6.42 11.44
N ARG A 91 -6.07 -5.09 11.38
CA ARG A 91 -6.32 -4.25 12.55
C ARG A 91 -7.67 -3.56 12.43
N SER A 92 -8.33 -3.37 13.55
CA SER A 92 -9.58 -2.63 13.67
C SER A 92 -9.45 -1.56 14.74
N ALA A 93 -10.13 -0.43 14.58
CA ALA A 93 -10.15 0.67 15.54
C ALA A 93 -10.86 0.32 16.86
N LYS A 94 -11.82 -0.60 16.83
CA LYS A 94 -12.53 -1.11 18.00
C LYS A 94 -12.16 -2.58 18.22
N LYS A 95 -12.36 -3.09 19.45
CA LYS A 95 -12.28 -4.52 19.77
C LYS A 95 -13.37 -5.34 19.04
N TRP A 96 -13.71 -4.91 17.84
CA TRP A 96 -14.69 -5.56 17.01
C TRP A 96 -14.01 -6.74 16.32
N ARG A 97 -14.54 -7.92 16.52
CA ARG A 97 -14.07 -9.14 15.83
C ARG A 97 -14.94 -9.29 14.59
N PRO A 98 -14.44 -8.95 13.41
CA PRO A 98 -15.21 -9.12 12.20
C PRO A 98 -15.40 -10.60 11.94
N GLN A 99 -16.64 -11.03 11.85
CA GLN A 99 -16.97 -12.37 11.37
C GLN A 99 -17.15 -12.30 9.84
N GLY A 100 -16.69 -13.35 9.16
CA GLY A 100 -16.89 -13.51 7.73
C GLY A 100 -16.02 -12.63 6.83
N LEU A 101 -15.00 -11.94 7.35
CA LEU A 101 -14.00 -11.31 6.47
C LEU A 101 -13.25 -12.36 5.68
N LYS A 102 -12.90 -12.03 4.44
CA LYS A 102 -12.16 -12.92 3.55
C LYS A 102 -10.85 -12.25 3.14
N LEU A 103 -9.78 -13.02 3.14
CA LEU A 103 -8.49 -12.60 2.59
C LEU A 103 -8.33 -13.22 1.22
N LEU A 104 -8.15 -12.37 0.22
CA LEU A 104 -7.82 -12.75 -1.15
C LEU A 104 -6.41 -12.27 -1.47
N VAL A 105 -5.57 -13.18 -1.94
CA VAL A 105 -4.26 -12.86 -2.51
C VAL A 105 -4.24 -13.34 -3.94
N HIS A 106 -3.96 -12.45 -4.88
CA HIS A 106 -3.86 -12.81 -6.30
C HIS A 106 -2.68 -12.13 -6.98
N ARG A 107 -2.23 -12.70 -8.09
CA ARG A 107 -1.21 -12.17 -8.99
C ARG A 107 -1.76 -12.11 -10.41
N CYS A 108 -1.82 -10.91 -10.98
CA CYS A 108 -2.33 -10.72 -12.35
C CYS A 108 -3.67 -11.44 -12.63
N GLY A 109 -4.60 -11.39 -11.67
CA GLY A 109 -5.90 -12.06 -11.77
C GLY A 109 -5.92 -13.55 -11.37
N THR A 110 -4.76 -14.18 -11.22
CA THR A 110 -4.67 -15.57 -10.75
C THR A 110 -4.75 -15.62 -9.22
N GLN A 111 -5.76 -16.28 -8.69
CA GLN A 111 -5.93 -16.48 -7.26
C GLN A 111 -4.83 -17.38 -6.68
N CYS A 112 -4.09 -16.87 -5.69
CA CYS A 112 -3.06 -17.61 -4.96
C CYS A 112 -3.56 -18.08 -3.59
N TYR A 113 -4.42 -17.28 -2.95
CA TYR A 113 -5.00 -17.59 -1.65
C TYR A 113 -6.38 -16.97 -1.53
N TYR A 114 -7.35 -17.70 -1.01
CA TYR A 114 -8.69 -17.18 -0.69
C TYR A 114 -9.28 -17.98 0.46
N LYS A 115 -9.37 -17.36 1.64
CA LYS A 115 -9.97 -17.99 2.83
C LYS A 115 -10.61 -16.93 3.73
N GLU A 116 -11.53 -17.37 4.58
CA GLU A 116 -12.06 -16.55 5.65
C GLU A 116 -10.94 -16.20 6.63
N TRP A 117 -10.90 -14.92 7.02
CA TRP A 117 -9.96 -14.43 8.04
C TRP A 117 -10.37 -14.95 9.41
N ASN A 118 -9.51 -15.74 10.03
CA ASN A 118 -9.73 -16.15 11.40
C ASN A 118 -9.27 -15.03 12.37
N PRO A 119 -10.20 -14.37 13.10
CA PRO A 119 -9.86 -13.27 14.01
C PRO A 119 -9.05 -13.71 15.24
N GLN A 120 -8.90 -15.00 15.48
CA GLN A 120 -8.02 -15.53 16.53
C GLN A 120 -6.55 -15.55 16.10
N HIS A 121 -6.28 -15.53 14.79
CA HIS A 121 -4.92 -15.40 14.29
C HIS A 121 -4.51 -13.94 14.25
N ALA A 122 -3.39 -13.62 14.87
CA ALA A 122 -2.84 -12.27 14.85
C ALA A 122 -2.36 -11.88 13.43
N SER A 123 -1.86 -12.87 12.67
CA SER A 123 -1.31 -12.69 11.33
C SER A 123 -1.27 -14.00 10.55
N LEU A 124 -1.07 -13.86 9.23
CA LEU A 124 -0.73 -14.94 8.30
C LEU A 124 0.62 -14.61 7.67
N THR A 125 1.45 -15.64 7.52
CA THR A 125 2.77 -15.51 6.87
C THR A 125 2.74 -16.21 5.53
N PHE A 126 3.22 -15.54 4.49
CA PHE A 126 3.43 -16.08 3.16
C PHE A 126 4.93 -16.13 2.88
N LEU A 127 5.47 -17.30 2.62
CA LEU A 127 6.86 -17.47 2.27
C LEU A 127 7.10 -17.04 0.82
N ARG A 128 8.18 -16.31 0.59
CA ARG A 128 8.48 -15.78 -0.74
C ARG A 128 8.86 -16.85 -1.74
N ASP A 129 9.51 -17.91 -1.28
CA ASP A 129 9.93 -19.06 -2.10
C ASP A 129 8.76 -19.99 -2.52
N GLU A 130 7.65 -19.97 -1.79
CA GLU A 130 6.44 -20.70 -2.15
C GLU A 130 5.59 -19.98 -3.21
N LEU A 131 5.90 -18.72 -3.48
CA LEU A 131 5.15 -17.87 -4.39
C LEU A 131 5.99 -17.49 -5.61
N PRO A 132 5.46 -17.58 -6.84
CA PRO A 132 6.15 -17.06 -8.03
C PRO A 132 6.55 -15.60 -7.89
N GLY A 133 7.60 -15.16 -8.60
CA GLY A 133 7.99 -13.76 -8.67
C GLY A 133 6.89 -12.88 -9.25
N GLY A 134 6.80 -11.61 -8.81
CA GLY A 134 5.87 -10.63 -9.37
C GLY A 134 5.08 -9.82 -8.36
N LEU A 135 4.13 -9.03 -8.88
CA LEU A 135 3.28 -8.15 -8.10
C LEU A 135 2.04 -8.89 -7.60
N TYR A 136 1.88 -8.91 -6.28
CA TYR A 136 0.71 -9.46 -5.61
C TYR A 136 -0.21 -8.34 -5.12
N GLN A 137 -1.51 -8.56 -5.29
CA GLN A 137 -2.56 -7.76 -4.72
C GLN A 137 -3.21 -8.54 -3.59
N ILE A 138 -3.22 -7.96 -2.40
CA ILE A 138 -3.77 -8.55 -1.18
C ILE A 138 -4.98 -7.73 -0.78
N LEU A 139 -6.16 -8.34 -0.75
CA LEU A 139 -7.43 -7.69 -0.45
C LEU A 139 -8.05 -8.30 0.80
N LEU A 140 -8.56 -7.42 1.65
CA LEU A 140 -9.46 -7.78 2.73
C LEU A 140 -10.88 -7.46 2.28
N LEU A 141 -11.70 -8.49 2.17
CA LEU A 141 -13.06 -8.38 1.67
C LEU A 141 -14.08 -8.51 2.80
N SER A 142 -15.20 -7.83 2.64
CA SER A 142 -16.39 -8.03 3.47
C SER A 142 -16.98 -9.44 3.27
N PRO A 143 -17.92 -9.88 4.12
CA PRO A 143 -18.68 -11.11 3.88
C PRO A 143 -19.40 -11.10 2.53
N THR A 144 -19.82 -9.93 2.05
CA THR A 144 -20.52 -9.71 0.77
C THR A 144 -19.59 -9.55 -0.42
N GLY A 145 -18.24 -9.50 -0.20
CA GLY A 145 -17.24 -9.41 -1.26
C GLY A 145 -16.75 -8.00 -1.58
N GLU A 146 -17.18 -7.00 -0.81
CA GLU A 146 -16.68 -5.62 -0.98
C GLU A 146 -15.27 -5.47 -0.42
N ALA A 147 -14.39 -4.76 -1.11
CA ALA A 147 -13.03 -4.52 -0.66
C ALA A 147 -12.98 -3.46 0.45
N TYR A 148 -12.56 -3.85 1.65
CA TYR A 148 -12.32 -2.93 2.77
C TYR A 148 -10.93 -2.33 2.76
N SER A 149 -9.94 -3.09 2.35
CA SER A 149 -8.55 -2.66 2.32
C SER A 149 -7.75 -3.47 1.32
N GLU A 150 -6.79 -2.83 0.70
CA GLU A 150 -5.92 -3.42 -0.31
C GLU A 150 -4.47 -3.06 -0.05
N ARG A 151 -3.55 -3.98 -0.36
CA ARG A 151 -2.11 -3.75 -0.38
C ARG A 151 -1.48 -4.44 -1.57
N LEU A 152 -0.49 -3.77 -2.13
CA LEU A 152 0.37 -4.31 -3.17
C LEU A 152 1.70 -4.75 -2.55
N VAL A 153 2.15 -5.93 -2.91
CA VAL A 153 3.43 -6.50 -2.49
C VAL A 153 4.16 -7.05 -3.69
N PHE A 154 5.41 -6.65 -3.87
CA PHE A 154 6.27 -7.23 -4.89
C PHE A 154 7.07 -8.38 -4.29
N ASN A 155 6.90 -9.58 -4.85
CA ASN A 155 7.72 -10.73 -4.55
C ASN A 155 8.88 -10.77 -5.53
N ARG A 156 10.06 -10.32 -5.05
CA ARG A 156 11.28 -10.41 -5.85
C ARG A 156 11.78 -11.86 -5.81
N ARG A 157 11.88 -12.46 -6.96
CA ARG A 157 12.68 -13.66 -7.20
C ARG A 157 13.80 -13.28 -8.17
N ASP A 158 14.99 -13.74 -7.89
CA ASP A 158 16.10 -13.68 -8.84
C ASP A 158 15.92 -14.87 -9.81
N GLU A 159 14.82 -14.87 -10.59
CA GLU A 159 14.67 -15.73 -11.73
C GLU A 159 15.58 -15.13 -12.82
N GLU A 160 16.65 -15.81 -13.15
CA GLU A 160 17.42 -15.49 -14.35
C GLU A 160 16.48 -15.57 -15.54
N THR A 161 16.12 -14.39 -16.07
CA THR A 161 15.40 -14.33 -17.33
C THR A 161 16.45 -14.58 -18.40
N GLU A 162 16.58 -15.83 -18.86
CA GLU A 162 17.31 -16.13 -20.09
C GLU A 162 16.57 -15.43 -21.23
N VAL A 163 17.10 -14.29 -21.65
CA VAL A 163 16.72 -13.65 -22.90
C VAL A 163 17.36 -14.48 -23.99
N SER A 164 16.63 -15.43 -24.56
CA SER A 164 17.12 -16.16 -25.74
C SER A 164 17.26 -15.19 -26.91
N ASP A 165 18.43 -15.18 -27.56
CA ASP A 165 18.74 -14.37 -28.75
C ASP A 165 17.79 -14.59 -29.92
N ALA A 166 16.92 -15.60 -29.87
CA ALA A 166 15.92 -15.90 -30.86
C ALA A 166 14.86 -14.79 -31.06
N ALA A 167 14.66 -13.92 -30.06
CA ALA A 167 13.69 -12.82 -30.16
C ALA A 167 14.25 -11.58 -30.88
N MET A 168 15.54 -11.45 -31.08
CA MET A 168 16.18 -10.30 -31.73
C MET A 168 16.27 -10.41 -33.26
N SER A 169 16.07 -11.59 -33.84
CA SER A 169 16.20 -11.78 -35.28
C SER A 169 14.95 -11.41 -36.12
N VAL A 170 13.83 -11.06 -35.47
CA VAL A 170 12.57 -10.76 -36.17
C VAL A 170 12.34 -9.24 -36.42
N MET A 171 13.15 -8.37 -35.80
CA MET A 171 13.00 -6.91 -35.98
C MET A 171 14.03 -6.24 -36.90
N GLY A 172 14.72 -6.96 -37.70
CA GLY A 172 15.73 -6.39 -38.56
C GLY A 172 15.70 -6.92 -39.98
N ARG A 173 14.80 -6.35 -40.85
CA ARG A 173 15.12 -6.08 -42.25
C ARG A 173 14.14 -5.07 -42.83
N PRO A 174 14.65 -4.05 -43.55
CA PRO A 174 13.83 -3.06 -44.26
C PRO A 174 13.08 -3.68 -45.43
#